data_192b0816b0926ef11706aa2d19d5da7f
#
_entry.id   192b0816b0926ef11706aa2d19d5da7f
#
_cell.length_a   1.000
_cell.length_b   1.000
_cell.length_c   1.000
_cell.angle_alpha   90.00
_cell.angle_beta   90.00
_cell.angle_gamma   90.00
#
_symmetry.space_group_name_H-M   'P 1'
#
loop_
_entity.id
_entity.type
_entity.pdbx_description
1 polymer ?
#
loop_
_entity_poly.entity_id
_entity_poly.type
_entity_poly.pdbx_seq_one_letter_code
_entity_poly.pdbx_strand_id
1 'polypeptide(L)'
;SMETIGMWQQVGFLSDVFERFKAHGLSIDLIGSSEANVTVSLDPSDNLVSTNVLDALCADLAQVCRVKVIAPCAAITLVGRGMRSMLHKLSDVWAEFGRERVHLISQSSNDLNLTFVVDEGLAEGMLPRLHALLAQSGAMPVTEAAVFGPSWRHIDHPAAERPAPWWLQQRERV
;
A
#
# COMPACT_ATOMS: atom_id res chain seq x y z
N SER A 1 1.91 -8.20 -10.60
CA SER A 1 0.62 -7.97 -11.26
C SER A 1 0.10 -9.29 -11.81
N MET A 2 -1.17 -9.54 -11.61
CA MET A 2 -1.87 -10.77 -11.98
C MET A 2 -3.08 -10.40 -12.82
N GLU A 3 -3.19 -10.97 -14.00
CA GLU A 3 -4.25 -10.66 -14.98
C GLU A 3 -5.04 -11.92 -15.34
N THR A 4 -6.36 -11.82 -15.36
CA THR A 4 -7.23 -12.87 -15.89
C THR A 4 -8.51 -12.27 -16.50
N ILE A 5 -8.93 -12.79 -17.64
CA ILE A 5 -10.11 -12.29 -18.36
C ILE A 5 -11.42 -12.60 -17.61
N GLY A 6 -11.41 -13.64 -16.77
CA GLY A 6 -12.60 -14.14 -16.08
C GLY A 6 -12.77 -13.68 -14.63
N MET A 7 -11.92 -12.80 -14.11
CA MET A 7 -11.88 -12.47 -12.67
C MET A 7 -13.23 -11.96 -12.14
N TRP A 8 -13.91 -11.10 -12.88
CA TRP A 8 -15.18 -10.49 -12.46
C TRP A 8 -16.35 -11.46 -12.30
N GLN A 9 -16.25 -12.65 -12.90
CA GLN A 9 -17.26 -13.73 -12.76
C GLN A 9 -16.76 -14.91 -11.91
N GLN A 10 -15.51 -14.90 -11.50
CA GLN A 10 -14.89 -15.98 -10.75
C GLN A 10 -15.00 -15.72 -9.25
N VAL A 11 -16.02 -16.29 -8.64
CA VAL A 11 -16.18 -16.24 -7.18
C VAL A 11 -14.97 -16.89 -6.51
N GLY A 12 -14.33 -16.18 -5.57
CA GLY A 12 -13.19 -16.70 -4.81
C GLY A 12 -11.82 -16.47 -5.43
N PHE A 13 -11.70 -15.88 -6.63
CA PHE A 13 -10.41 -15.68 -7.28
C PHE A 13 -9.37 -14.98 -6.37
N LEU A 14 -9.76 -13.93 -5.67
CA LEU A 14 -8.87 -13.24 -4.72
C LEU A 14 -8.43 -14.16 -3.57
N SER A 15 -9.33 -14.99 -3.08
CA SER A 15 -9.00 -15.99 -2.04
C SER A 15 -7.93 -16.94 -2.54
N ASP A 16 -8.12 -17.50 -3.73
CA ASP A 16 -7.19 -18.45 -4.34
C ASP A 16 -5.81 -17.82 -4.57
N VAL A 17 -5.78 -16.55 -4.99
CA VAL A 17 -4.53 -15.80 -5.14
C VAL A 17 -3.84 -15.60 -3.79
N PHE A 18 -4.55 -15.12 -2.77
CA PHE A 18 -3.95 -14.80 -1.47
C PHE A 18 -3.55 -16.06 -0.69
N GLU A 19 -4.25 -17.19 -0.88
CA GLU A 19 -3.82 -18.46 -0.31
C GLU A 19 -2.46 -18.92 -0.85
N ARG A 20 -2.16 -18.65 -2.13
CA ARG A 20 -0.84 -18.95 -2.72
C ARG A 20 0.25 -18.08 -2.08
N PHE A 21 0.03 -16.78 -1.93
CA PHE A 21 0.99 -15.93 -1.20
C PHE A 21 1.25 -16.44 0.21
N LYS A 22 0.19 -16.81 0.93
CA LYS A 22 0.28 -17.40 2.27
C LYS A 22 1.07 -18.72 2.26
N ALA A 23 0.82 -19.60 1.29
CA ALA A 23 1.51 -20.90 1.18
C ALA A 23 3.02 -20.73 0.95
N HIS A 24 3.42 -19.67 0.24
CA HIS A 24 4.83 -19.32 0.02
C HIS A 24 5.43 -18.43 1.13
N GLY A 25 4.67 -18.15 2.21
CA GLY A 25 5.13 -17.38 3.36
C GLY A 25 5.34 -15.89 3.07
N LEU A 26 4.65 -15.34 2.07
CA LEU A 26 4.80 -13.94 1.66
C LEU A 26 3.63 -13.10 2.15
N SER A 27 3.98 -11.98 2.80
CA SER A 27 3.04 -10.95 3.21
C SER A 27 2.87 -9.91 2.11
N ILE A 28 1.62 -9.54 1.82
CA ILE A 28 1.28 -8.49 0.87
C ILE A 28 1.19 -7.17 1.62
N ASP A 29 1.85 -6.14 1.10
CA ASP A 29 1.85 -4.79 1.67
C ASP A 29 0.75 -3.92 1.04
N LEU A 30 0.82 -3.65 -0.28
CA LEU A 30 -0.18 -2.87 -0.99
C LEU A 30 -0.96 -3.73 -1.98
N ILE A 31 -2.23 -3.40 -2.18
CA ILE A 31 -3.12 -4.09 -3.12
C ILE A 31 -3.87 -3.06 -3.96
N GLY A 32 -3.86 -3.25 -5.25
CA GLY A 32 -4.75 -2.60 -6.19
C GLY A 32 -5.47 -3.64 -7.03
N SER A 33 -6.76 -3.48 -7.23
CA SER A 33 -7.55 -4.41 -8.04
C SER A 33 -8.46 -3.69 -9.02
N SER A 34 -8.73 -4.32 -10.14
CA SER A 34 -9.72 -3.95 -11.13
C SER A 34 -10.52 -5.19 -11.55
N GLU A 35 -11.40 -5.07 -12.54
CA GLU A 35 -12.21 -6.18 -13.02
C GLU A 35 -11.41 -7.36 -13.61
N ALA A 36 -10.19 -7.12 -14.06
CA ALA A 36 -9.37 -8.13 -14.73
C ALA A 36 -7.91 -8.19 -14.22
N ASN A 37 -7.57 -7.39 -13.23
CA ASN A 37 -6.20 -7.29 -12.73
C ASN A 37 -6.15 -7.14 -11.23
N VAL A 38 -5.18 -7.82 -10.60
CA VAL A 38 -4.76 -7.60 -9.22
C VAL A 38 -3.27 -7.33 -9.21
N THR A 39 -2.89 -6.19 -8.68
CA THR A 39 -1.49 -5.82 -8.47
C THR A 39 -1.21 -5.74 -6.98
N VAL A 40 -0.15 -6.38 -6.54
CA VAL A 40 0.30 -6.36 -5.15
C VAL A 40 1.75 -5.92 -5.07
N SER A 41 2.13 -5.28 -3.97
CA SER A 41 3.52 -5.06 -3.62
C SER A 41 3.96 -6.02 -2.51
N LEU A 42 5.25 -6.36 -2.55
CA LEU A 42 5.94 -7.12 -1.53
C LEU A 42 7.09 -6.27 -1.02
N ASP A 43 7.10 -5.96 0.27
CA ASP A 43 8.22 -5.27 0.90
C ASP A 43 9.32 -6.30 1.21
N PRO A 44 10.54 -6.14 0.67
CA PRO A 44 11.65 -7.04 0.98
C PRO A 44 12.10 -7.00 2.45
N SER A 45 11.78 -5.94 3.20
CA SER A 45 12.10 -5.85 4.63
C SER A 45 11.22 -6.77 5.48
N ASP A 46 9.99 -7.00 5.05
CA ASP A 46 9.00 -7.82 5.75
C ASP A 46 8.94 -9.26 5.22
N ASN A 47 9.57 -9.51 4.06
CA ASN A 47 9.51 -10.77 3.38
C ASN A 47 10.90 -11.32 3.07
N LEU A 48 11.12 -12.61 3.30
CA LEU A 48 12.29 -13.32 2.79
C LEU A 48 12.11 -13.61 1.28
N VAL A 49 12.07 -12.54 0.48
CA VAL A 49 11.88 -12.64 -0.98
C VAL A 49 13.20 -13.07 -1.62
N SER A 50 13.48 -14.39 -1.59
CA SER A 50 14.52 -14.95 -2.44
C SER A 50 13.98 -15.16 -3.87
N THR A 51 14.88 -15.15 -4.85
CA THR A 51 14.52 -15.44 -6.25
C THR A 51 13.77 -16.75 -6.37
N ASN A 52 14.20 -17.78 -5.67
CA ASN A 52 13.56 -19.11 -5.70
C ASN A 52 12.12 -19.09 -5.17
N VAL A 53 11.84 -18.33 -4.10
CA VAL A 53 10.50 -18.21 -3.53
C VAL A 53 9.59 -17.45 -4.50
N LEU A 54 10.11 -16.38 -5.10
CA LEU A 54 9.35 -15.59 -6.08
C LEU A 54 9.05 -16.40 -7.35
N ASP A 55 10.01 -17.16 -7.86
CA ASP A 55 9.83 -18.02 -9.03
C ASP A 55 8.82 -19.13 -8.75
N ALA A 56 8.89 -19.77 -7.58
CA ALA A 56 7.93 -20.76 -7.17
C ALA A 56 6.49 -20.20 -7.03
N LEU A 57 6.34 -19.01 -6.43
CA LEU A 57 5.06 -18.32 -6.37
C LEU A 57 4.53 -17.97 -7.77
N CYS A 58 5.40 -17.47 -8.66
CA CYS A 58 5.00 -17.13 -10.03
C CYS A 58 4.52 -18.37 -10.80
N ALA A 59 5.21 -19.51 -10.64
CA ALA A 59 4.81 -20.77 -11.28
C ALA A 59 3.47 -21.29 -10.75
N ASP A 60 3.21 -21.13 -9.46
CA ASP A 60 1.93 -21.52 -8.85
C ASP A 60 0.79 -20.59 -9.30
N LEU A 61 1.00 -19.26 -9.26
CA LEU A 61 0.03 -18.31 -9.75
C LEU A 61 -0.27 -18.43 -11.25
N ALA A 62 0.72 -18.83 -12.05
CA ALA A 62 0.55 -19.03 -13.50
C ALA A 62 -0.46 -20.11 -13.86
N GLN A 63 -0.84 -20.96 -12.92
CA GLN A 63 -1.89 -21.98 -13.11
C GLN A 63 -3.30 -21.36 -13.19
N VAL A 64 -3.50 -20.16 -12.62
CA VAL A 64 -4.82 -19.52 -12.51
C VAL A 64 -4.90 -18.15 -13.18
N CYS A 65 -3.75 -17.51 -13.45
CA CYS A 65 -3.72 -16.18 -14.06
C CYS A 65 -2.40 -15.93 -14.80
N ARG A 66 -2.35 -14.85 -15.59
CA ARG A 66 -1.11 -14.35 -16.17
C ARG A 66 -0.37 -13.53 -15.11
N VAL A 67 0.86 -13.90 -14.81
CA VAL A 67 1.70 -13.23 -13.82
C VAL A 67 2.74 -12.35 -14.50
N LYS A 68 2.94 -11.15 -13.97
CA LYS A 68 4.01 -10.23 -14.36
C LYS A 68 4.70 -9.69 -13.11
N VAL A 69 5.99 -9.97 -12.98
CA VAL A 69 6.85 -9.34 -11.97
C VAL A 69 7.35 -8.00 -12.53
N ILE A 70 7.31 -6.96 -11.71
CA ILE A 70 7.81 -5.62 -12.01
C ILE A 70 8.77 -5.27 -10.88
N ALA A 71 10.04 -5.20 -11.19
CA ALA A 71 11.11 -4.93 -10.23
C ALA A 71 12.35 -4.38 -10.95
N PRO A 72 13.17 -3.55 -10.30
CA PRO A 72 12.98 -3.01 -8.95
C PRO A 72 11.97 -1.85 -8.93
N CYS A 73 11.19 -1.74 -7.85
CA CYS A 73 10.21 -0.69 -7.65
C CYS A 73 10.43 0.01 -6.30
N ALA A 74 9.97 1.26 -6.23
CA ALA A 74 9.92 2.02 -4.98
C ALA A 74 8.50 2.54 -4.72
N ALA A 75 8.12 2.60 -3.45
CA ALA A 75 6.86 3.19 -3.00
C ALA A 75 7.12 4.62 -2.50
N ILE A 76 6.47 5.61 -3.10
CA ILE A 76 6.48 7.01 -2.68
C ILE A 76 5.14 7.29 -2.01
N THR A 77 5.17 7.64 -0.72
CA THR A 77 3.97 7.90 0.06
C THR A 77 3.88 9.37 0.46
N LEU A 78 2.80 10.03 0.06
CA LEU A 78 2.40 11.32 0.58
C LEU A 78 1.63 11.08 1.87
N VAL A 79 2.09 11.67 2.97
CA VAL A 79 1.49 11.51 4.29
C VAL A 79 0.94 12.84 4.78
N GLY A 80 -0.32 12.85 5.20
CA GLY A 80 -0.99 14.05 5.71
C GLY A 80 -2.41 13.75 6.15
N ARG A 81 -3.04 14.69 6.83
CA ARG A 81 -4.47 14.60 7.17
C ARG A 81 -5.33 15.17 6.06
N GLY A 82 -6.50 14.57 5.84
CA GLY A 82 -7.44 15.07 4.86
C GLY A 82 -6.99 14.88 3.41
N MET A 83 -6.22 13.84 3.13
CA MET A 83 -5.65 13.59 1.80
C MET A 83 -6.71 13.52 0.71
N ARG A 84 -7.91 12.96 1.01
CA ARG A 84 -9.00 12.90 0.04
C ARG A 84 -9.58 14.27 -0.32
N SER A 85 -9.63 15.18 0.66
CA SER A 85 -10.09 16.55 0.43
C SER A 85 -9.08 17.38 -0.37
N MET A 86 -7.83 16.94 -0.41
CA MET A 86 -6.73 17.59 -1.13
C MET A 86 -6.51 17.07 -2.54
N LEU A 87 -7.26 16.06 -3.00
CA LEU A 87 -7.06 15.45 -4.33
C LEU A 87 -7.12 16.48 -5.47
N HIS A 88 -7.95 17.53 -5.34
CA HIS A 88 -8.04 18.61 -6.31
C HIS A 88 -6.76 19.47 -6.41
N LYS A 89 -5.91 19.45 -5.38
CA LYS A 89 -4.61 20.16 -5.33
C LYS A 89 -3.45 19.31 -5.83
N LEU A 90 -3.69 18.05 -6.13
CA LEU A 90 -2.66 17.11 -6.57
C LEU A 90 -2.35 17.21 -8.07
N SER A 91 -2.93 18.18 -8.80
CA SER A 91 -2.63 18.39 -10.22
C SER A 91 -1.13 18.54 -10.48
N ASP A 92 -0.44 19.30 -9.62
CA ASP A 92 0.98 19.54 -9.73
C ASP A 92 1.80 18.28 -9.37
N VAL A 93 1.33 17.52 -8.38
CA VAL A 93 1.90 16.22 -8.03
C VAL A 93 1.79 15.25 -9.23
N TRP A 94 0.62 15.19 -9.87
CA TRP A 94 0.45 14.36 -11.06
C TRP A 94 1.33 14.83 -12.24
N ALA A 95 1.52 16.13 -12.39
CA ALA A 95 2.38 16.68 -13.43
C ALA A 95 3.84 16.25 -13.26
N GLU A 96 4.31 16.05 -12.02
CA GLU A 96 5.66 15.56 -11.75
C GLU A 96 5.90 14.14 -12.24
N PHE A 97 4.87 13.28 -12.24
CA PHE A 97 4.99 11.95 -12.83
C PHE A 97 5.11 12.03 -14.36
N GLY A 98 4.58 13.08 -14.99
CA GLY A 98 4.73 13.32 -16.43
C GLY A 98 4.26 12.11 -17.27
N ARG A 99 5.19 11.50 -18.00
CA ARG A 99 4.98 10.29 -18.82
C ARG A 99 5.49 9.02 -18.13
N GLU A 100 5.95 9.15 -16.90
CA GLU A 100 6.50 8.02 -16.15
C GLU A 100 5.41 7.01 -15.77
N ARG A 101 5.80 5.77 -15.65
CA ARG A 101 4.85 4.70 -15.35
C ARG A 101 4.62 4.58 -13.86
N VAL A 102 3.36 4.75 -13.45
CA VAL A 102 2.90 4.41 -12.09
C VAL A 102 2.29 3.02 -12.15
N HIS A 103 2.84 2.08 -11.39
CA HIS A 103 2.44 0.68 -11.41
C HIS A 103 1.25 0.39 -10.50
N LEU A 104 1.15 1.11 -9.38
CA LEU A 104 0.09 0.97 -8.40
C LEU A 104 -0.14 2.31 -7.71
N ILE A 105 -1.40 2.61 -7.43
CA ILE A 105 -1.81 3.74 -6.60
C ILE A 105 -2.69 3.18 -5.49
N SER A 106 -2.35 3.49 -4.26
CA SER A 106 -3.10 3.08 -3.09
C SER A 106 -3.43 4.28 -2.22
N GLN A 107 -4.68 4.36 -1.78
CA GLN A 107 -5.15 5.36 -0.83
C GLN A 107 -5.89 4.67 0.30
N SER A 108 -5.47 4.94 1.53
CA SER A 108 -6.12 4.40 2.72
C SER A 108 -7.41 5.15 3.06
N SER A 109 -8.40 4.42 3.55
CA SER A 109 -9.66 4.99 4.03
C SER A 109 -9.52 5.83 5.29
N ASN A 110 -8.40 5.74 6.01
CA ASN A 110 -8.07 6.57 7.18
C ASN A 110 -7.73 8.02 6.80
N ASP A 111 -7.67 8.33 5.51
CA ASP A 111 -7.44 9.67 4.97
C ASP A 111 -6.06 10.30 5.33
N LEU A 112 -5.08 9.44 5.58
CA LEU A 112 -3.75 9.84 6.03
C LEU A 112 -2.65 9.71 4.97
N ASN A 113 -2.85 8.89 3.95
CA ASN A 113 -1.82 8.64 2.96
C ASN A 113 -2.35 8.43 1.54
N LEU A 114 -1.47 8.69 0.59
CA LEU A 114 -1.60 8.35 -0.82
C LEU A 114 -0.25 7.82 -1.30
N THR A 115 -0.22 6.58 -1.76
CA THR A 115 1.01 5.88 -2.13
C THR A 115 1.02 5.60 -3.63
N PHE A 116 2.17 5.85 -4.25
CA PHE A 116 2.48 5.56 -5.65
C PHE A 116 3.62 4.55 -5.71
N VAL A 117 3.45 3.49 -6.46
CA VAL A 117 4.54 2.54 -6.77
C VAL A 117 5.07 2.84 -8.16
N VAL A 118 6.36 3.13 -8.25
CA VAL A 118 7.07 3.54 -9.47
C VAL A 118 8.34 2.71 -9.65
N ASP A 119 9.00 2.84 -10.80
CA ASP A 119 10.34 2.27 -10.98
C ASP A 119 11.32 2.90 -9.97
N GLU A 120 12.18 2.08 -9.35
CA GLU A 120 13.08 2.51 -8.28
C GLU A 120 13.97 3.70 -8.67
N GLY A 121 14.55 3.68 -9.89
CA GLY A 121 15.42 4.74 -10.37
C GLY A 121 14.72 6.10 -10.53
N LEU A 122 13.38 6.13 -10.53
CA LEU A 122 12.60 7.37 -10.60
C LEU A 122 12.45 8.02 -9.22
N ALA A 123 12.39 7.23 -8.17
CA ALA A 123 12.02 7.68 -6.83
C ALA A 123 13.00 8.71 -6.26
N GLU A 124 14.30 8.52 -6.42
CA GLU A 124 15.33 9.43 -5.89
C GLU A 124 15.19 10.85 -6.44
N GLY A 125 14.90 10.97 -7.75
CA GLY A 125 14.72 12.27 -8.40
C GLY A 125 13.39 12.93 -8.11
N MET A 126 12.34 12.14 -7.89
CA MET A 126 10.99 12.62 -7.62
C MET A 126 10.78 13.10 -6.20
N LEU A 127 11.37 12.42 -5.23
CA LEU A 127 11.13 12.69 -3.80
C LEU A 127 11.36 14.16 -3.42
N PRO A 128 12.50 14.81 -3.74
CA PRO A 128 12.72 16.22 -3.40
C PRO A 128 11.77 17.16 -4.14
N ARG A 129 11.38 16.85 -5.38
CA ARG A 129 10.43 17.68 -6.15
C ARG A 129 9.04 17.65 -5.55
N LEU A 130 8.54 16.44 -5.24
CA LEU A 130 7.24 16.27 -4.58
C LEU A 130 7.21 16.93 -3.20
N HIS A 131 8.31 16.81 -2.43
CA HIS A 131 8.41 17.49 -1.14
C HIS A 131 8.37 19.02 -1.28
N ALA A 132 9.07 19.58 -2.26
CA ALA A 132 9.05 21.01 -2.52
C ALA A 132 7.65 21.53 -2.91
N LEU A 133 6.92 20.80 -3.75
CA LEU A 133 5.54 21.13 -4.13
C LEU A 133 4.59 21.12 -2.92
N LEU A 134 4.68 20.13 -2.06
CA LEU A 134 3.85 20.02 -0.86
C LEU A 134 4.18 21.14 0.13
N ALA A 135 5.45 21.52 0.29
CA ALA A 135 5.87 22.62 1.15
C ALA A 135 5.37 23.99 0.64
N GLN A 136 5.33 24.19 -0.69
CA GLN A 136 4.86 25.45 -1.31
C GLN A 136 3.34 25.58 -1.29
N SER A 137 2.59 24.49 -1.28
CA SER A 137 1.12 24.52 -1.32
C SER A 137 0.47 24.96 0.01
N GLY A 138 1.25 25.51 0.94
CA GLY A 138 0.74 26.04 2.22
C GLY A 138 0.20 24.93 3.15
N ALA A 139 0.55 23.69 2.87
CA ALA A 139 0.47 22.65 3.86
C ALA A 139 1.37 23.11 5.03
N MET A 140 0.76 23.54 6.12
CA MET A 140 1.49 23.88 7.35
C MET A 140 2.51 22.78 7.61
N PRO A 141 3.73 23.13 8.06
CA PRO A 141 4.66 22.10 8.52
C PRO A 141 3.94 21.31 9.60
N VAL A 142 3.50 20.14 9.21
CA VAL A 142 2.74 19.29 10.12
C VAL A 142 3.80 18.72 11.01
N THR A 143 3.89 19.21 12.24
CA THR A 143 4.76 18.61 13.24
C THR A 143 4.37 17.15 13.38
N GLU A 144 5.35 16.29 13.56
CA GLU A 144 5.12 14.84 13.72
C GLU A 144 3.98 14.54 14.71
N ALA A 145 3.90 15.31 15.79
CA ALA A 145 2.81 15.25 16.77
C ALA A 145 1.43 15.65 16.21
N ALA A 146 1.36 16.51 15.18
CA ALA A 146 0.08 16.91 14.58
C ALA A 146 -0.44 15.88 13.56
N VAL A 147 0.45 15.07 12.93
CA VAL A 147 0.07 13.99 12.01
C VAL A 147 -0.31 12.73 12.76
N PHE A 148 0.55 12.32 13.67
CA PHE A 148 0.45 11.02 14.34
C PHE A 148 -0.15 11.12 15.76
N GLY A 149 -0.46 12.34 16.21
CA GLY A 149 -0.80 12.58 17.61
C GLY A 149 0.45 12.54 18.50
N PRO A 150 0.31 12.51 19.82
CA PRO A 150 1.44 12.34 20.72
C PRO A 150 2.16 11.03 20.38
N SER A 151 3.49 11.08 20.28
CA SER A 151 4.26 9.87 20.00
C SER A 151 3.93 8.80 21.02
N TRP A 152 3.92 7.53 20.61
CA TRP A 152 3.64 6.39 21.50
C TRP A 152 4.52 6.40 22.77
N ARG A 153 5.67 7.07 22.75
CA ARG A 153 6.57 7.25 23.90
C ARG A 153 6.01 8.23 24.96
N HIS A 154 5.05 9.09 24.58
CA HIS A 154 4.41 10.07 25.45
C HIS A 154 2.96 9.70 25.79
N ILE A 155 2.50 8.58 25.30
CA ILE A 155 1.22 8.02 25.75
C ILE A 155 1.53 7.29 27.07
N ASP A 156 1.45 8.02 28.18
CA ASP A 156 1.33 7.41 29.49
C ASP A 156 0.06 6.58 29.48
N HIS A 157 0.23 5.29 29.32
CA HIS A 157 -0.85 4.34 29.48
C HIS A 157 -0.94 4.01 30.98
N PRO A 158 -1.93 4.54 31.69
CA PRO A 158 -2.33 3.87 32.92
C PRO A 158 -2.74 2.45 32.52
N ALA A 159 -1.99 1.48 32.98
CA ALA A 159 -2.12 0.06 32.57
C ALA A 159 -3.47 -0.58 32.94
N ALA A 160 -4.45 0.18 33.45
CA ALA A 160 -5.63 -0.35 34.13
C ALA A 160 -6.98 -0.17 33.42
N GLU A 161 -7.11 0.60 32.33
CA GLU A 161 -8.43 0.91 31.77
C GLU A 161 -8.55 0.90 30.26
N ARG A 162 -7.95 -0.06 29.58
CA ARG A 162 -8.33 -0.29 28.18
C ARG A 162 -9.58 -1.16 28.15
N PRO A 163 -10.72 -0.65 27.67
CA PRO A 163 -11.84 -1.54 27.39
C PRO A 163 -11.33 -2.60 26.40
N ALA A 164 -11.65 -3.85 26.70
CA ALA A 164 -11.27 -4.95 25.82
C ALA A 164 -11.70 -4.63 24.38
N PRO A 165 -10.87 -4.90 23.38
CA PRO A 165 -11.23 -4.68 21.98
C PRO A 165 -12.62 -5.27 21.70
N TRP A 166 -13.43 -4.57 20.91
CA TRP A 166 -14.83 -4.95 20.63
C TRP A 166 -15.01 -6.41 20.20
N TRP A 167 -14.02 -6.99 19.51
CA TRP A 167 -14.02 -8.38 19.07
C TRP A 167 -13.80 -9.39 20.22
N LEU A 168 -13.19 -8.99 21.34
CA LEU A 168 -13.10 -9.80 22.56
C LEU A 168 -14.41 -9.75 23.36
N GLN A 169 -15.12 -8.62 23.32
CA GLN A 169 -16.40 -8.46 24.01
C GLN A 169 -17.52 -9.30 23.38
N GLN A 170 -17.38 -9.69 22.11
CA GLN A 170 -18.36 -10.57 21.45
C GLN A 170 -18.17 -12.06 21.78
N ARG A 171 -17.01 -12.48 22.27
CA ARG A 171 -16.76 -13.89 22.66
C ARG A 171 -17.49 -14.32 23.94
N GLU A 172 -17.86 -13.40 24.78
CA GLU A 172 -18.55 -13.69 26.05
C GLU A 172 -20.08 -13.77 25.91
N ARG A 173 -20.61 -13.61 24.70
CA ARG A 173 -22.06 -13.64 24.41
C ARG A 173 -22.54 -14.86 23.66
N VAL A 174 -21.73 -15.92 23.54
CA VAL A 174 -22.11 -17.19 22.93
C VAL A 174 -22.13 -18.28 23.98
#